data_4cac12716ba042fe7fcb7ae54a4b62c1
#
_entry.id   4cac12716ba042fe7fcb7ae54a4b62c1
#
_cell.length_a   1.000
_cell.length_b   1.000
_cell.length_c   1.000
_cell.angle_alpha   90.00
_cell.angle_beta   90.00
_cell.angle_gamma   90.00
#
_symmetry.space_group_name_H-M   'P 1'
#
loop_
_entity.id
_entity.type
_entity.pdbx_description
1 polymer ?
#
loop_
_entity_poly.entity_id
_entity_poly.type
_entity_poly.pdbx_seq_one_letter_code
_entity_poly.pdbx_strand_id
1 'polypeptide(L)'
;MRPTPILIVLVFTWLGCRCTASHAQSAAEWQARQVEAAQKSEAIMLDANKRASLLAQFQVMRYAYIGNKDPAFQIIFGQYLSWYQSFIGDYQDAATSFSIRQEALPDDRPSPLDNPEFGAEPALTAIPRLARNHRAVFFNEAHNIPLTRTLTVQLLGKLRAEGFNYFAAETVYQTDTGLQSRGYPTKDSGFYTKEPICAEMVRTALRLGYKVIGYEALSNATGNAREAEQARNIYQQVFKHDPNAKLVVDAGYAHIQESGVYLGGSSMAEHLEKLIHIDPLTVEQTMLYEHPSSSDDHPYYGPAMRKLHPEEPLVFVSKAGKPWSLRPGYDVSVWFPPQVIRRSRPTWLGLGGERKPYYVDGGRCNRHFPCLVEARYANEGSDAIPADRVVLDPVPLNAVPSDRVKASDLHPFSDLYLRPGKYRLTYSDADGTTLFSQNIAIKDQGDASLEAQPGHAGDSSTAIAEPCASAGSRPASQQAAQASCNR
;
A
#
# COMPACT_ATOMS: atom_id res chain seq x y z
N MET A 1 8.44 -17.62 24.08
CA MET A 1 9.04 -16.35 23.60
C MET A 1 7.94 -15.32 23.62
N ARG A 2 8.09 -14.23 24.36
CA ARG A 2 7.08 -13.16 24.39
C ARG A 2 7.15 -12.41 23.06
N PRO A 3 6.04 -12.13 22.36
CA PRO A 3 6.07 -11.26 21.19
C PRO A 3 6.56 -9.88 21.64
N THR A 4 7.56 -9.37 20.97
CA THR A 4 8.04 -8.00 21.13
C THR A 4 6.85 -7.07 20.87
N PRO A 5 6.54 -6.10 21.72
CA PRO A 5 5.47 -5.14 21.44
C PRO A 5 5.82 -4.38 20.17
N ILE A 6 4.92 -4.43 19.18
CA ILE A 6 5.00 -3.59 17.98
C ILE A 6 4.79 -2.16 18.47
N LEU A 7 5.87 -1.42 18.59
CA LEU A 7 5.81 -0.01 18.97
C LEU A 7 5.34 0.78 17.76
N ILE A 8 4.05 1.09 17.77
CA ILE A 8 3.39 1.82 16.71
C ILE A 8 3.76 3.28 16.85
N VAL A 9 4.39 3.80 15.81
CA VAL A 9 4.65 5.24 15.65
C VAL A 9 3.33 5.91 15.33
N LEU A 10 2.72 6.52 16.37
CA LEU A 10 1.61 7.44 16.18
C LEU A 10 2.16 8.69 15.49
N VAL A 11 1.91 8.82 14.19
CA VAL A 11 2.10 10.09 13.50
C VAL A 11 0.99 11.03 14.01
N PHE A 12 1.30 11.83 15.00
CA PHE A 12 0.44 12.94 15.42
C PHE A 12 0.50 14.04 14.35
N THR A 13 -0.29 13.89 13.30
CA THR A 13 -0.58 15.02 12.43
C THR A 13 -1.51 15.95 13.19
N TRP A 14 -1.10 17.20 13.35
CA TRP A 14 -1.96 18.28 13.81
C TRP A 14 -3.07 18.52 12.78
N LEU A 15 -4.14 17.73 12.85
CA LEU A 15 -5.37 17.99 12.12
C LEU A 15 -6.12 19.10 12.86
N GLY A 16 -5.94 20.30 12.39
CA GLY A 16 -6.76 21.45 12.77
C GLY A 16 -8.20 21.26 12.26
N CYS A 17 -8.98 20.46 12.96
CA CYS A 17 -10.41 20.35 12.71
C CYS A 17 -11.11 21.59 13.24
N ARG A 18 -11.56 22.51 12.38
CA ARG A 18 -12.50 23.57 12.75
C ARG A 18 -13.87 22.94 13.01
N CYS A 19 -14.09 22.48 14.23
CA CYS A 19 -15.43 22.12 14.70
C CYS A 19 -16.18 23.37 15.12
N THR A 20 -17.35 23.58 14.54
CA THR A 20 -18.38 24.53 14.97
C THR A 20 -18.81 24.23 16.41
N ALA A 21 -18.95 25.27 17.21
CA ALA A 21 -19.08 25.28 18.64
C ALA A 21 -20.27 24.49 19.21
N SER A 22 -19.98 23.45 19.97
CA SER A 22 -20.65 23.18 21.25
C SER A 22 -19.69 22.32 22.09
N HIS A 23 -19.12 22.92 23.13
CA HIS A 23 -18.09 22.37 24.03
C HIS A 23 -16.76 22.06 23.34
N ALA A 24 -15.92 23.08 23.18
CA ALA A 24 -14.52 22.93 22.79
C ALA A 24 -13.82 22.09 23.85
N GLN A 25 -13.62 20.80 23.58
CA GLN A 25 -12.70 19.97 24.34
C GLN A 25 -11.32 20.64 24.31
N SER A 26 -10.65 20.70 25.46
CA SER A 26 -9.28 21.22 25.49
C SER A 26 -8.38 20.33 24.62
N ALA A 27 -7.33 20.88 24.03
CA ALA A 27 -6.38 20.08 23.26
C ALA A 27 -5.79 18.92 24.09
N ALA A 28 -5.64 19.11 25.40
CA ALA A 28 -5.17 18.10 26.34
C ALA A 28 -6.17 16.92 26.49
N GLU A 29 -7.48 17.22 26.55
CA GLU A 29 -8.52 16.17 26.62
C GLU A 29 -8.58 15.36 25.34
N TRP A 30 -8.46 16.03 24.18
CA TRP A 30 -8.40 15.36 22.89
C TRP A 30 -7.19 14.44 22.79
N GLN A 31 -6.00 14.91 23.19
CA GLN A 31 -4.79 14.11 23.21
C GLN A 31 -4.92 12.90 24.16
N ALA A 32 -5.49 13.08 25.35
CA ALA A 32 -5.73 12.00 26.29
C ALA A 32 -6.64 10.91 25.69
N ARG A 33 -7.72 11.30 24.99
CA ARG A 33 -8.62 10.36 24.28
C ARG A 33 -7.89 9.62 23.14
N GLN A 34 -6.99 10.28 22.42
CA GLN A 34 -6.20 9.61 21.39
C GLN A 34 -5.24 8.58 21.99
N VAL A 35 -4.62 8.85 23.12
CA VAL A 35 -3.75 7.91 23.83
C VAL A 35 -4.57 6.69 24.30
N GLU A 36 -5.75 6.90 24.90
CA GLU A 36 -6.66 5.82 25.30
C GLU A 36 -7.10 4.98 24.08
N ALA A 37 -7.46 5.65 22.98
CA ALA A 37 -7.83 5.01 21.72
C ALA A 37 -6.67 4.15 21.17
N ALA A 38 -5.43 4.62 21.25
CA ALA A 38 -4.27 3.87 20.82
C ALA A 38 -4.05 2.59 21.64
N GLN A 39 -4.12 2.69 22.98
CA GLN A 39 -3.99 1.52 23.88
C GLN A 39 -5.11 0.49 23.61
N LYS A 40 -6.35 0.96 23.44
CA LYS A 40 -7.48 0.09 23.09
C LYS A 40 -7.30 -0.57 21.73
N SER A 41 -6.81 0.17 20.74
CA SER A 41 -6.56 -0.33 19.39
C SER A 41 -5.51 -1.43 19.39
N GLU A 42 -4.41 -1.23 20.12
CA GLU A 42 -3.37 -2.24 20.27
C GLU A 42 -3.91 -3.51 20.95
N ALA A 43 -4.69 -3.38 22.02
CA ALA A 43 -5.30 -4.51 22.71
C ALA A 43 -6.21 -5.34 21.78
N ILE A 44 -7.03 -4.66 20.95
CA ILE A 44 -7.90 -5.31 19.97
C ILE A 44 -7.07 -6.02 18.90
N MET A 45 -6.02 -5.38 18.38
CA MET A 45 -5.12 -5.99 17.41
C MET A 45 -4.43 -7.24 17.97
N LEU A 46 -3.95 -7.18 19.21
CA LEU A 46 -3.35 -8.34 19.88
C LEU A 46 -4.36 -9.49 20.05
N ASP A 47 -5.63 -9.18 20.33
CA ASP A 47 -6.70 -10.21 20.35
C ASP A 47 -7.00 -10.76 18.96
N ALA A 48 -7.09 -9.91 17.94
CA ALA A 48 -7.26 -10.32 16.55
C ALA A 48 -6.16 -11.29 16.11
N ASN A 49 -4.90 -11.02 16.45
CA ASN A 49 -3.75 -11.86 16.10
C ASN A 49 -3.79 -13.28 16.72
N LYS A 50 -4.66 -13.54 17.70
CA LYS A 50 -4.88 -14.89 18.24
C LYS A 50 -5.78 -15.75 17.34
N ARG A 51 -6.49 -15.16 16.38
CA ARG A 51 -7.37 -15.88 15.46
C ARG A 51 -6.55 -16.68 14.44
N ALA A 52 -7.08 -17.84 14.07
CA ALA A 52 -6.36 -18.80 13.24
C ALA A 52 -6.13 -18.30 11.79
N SER A 53 -7.10 -17.60 11.21
CA SER A 53 -7.06 -17.11 9.84
C SER A 53 -6.92 -15.59 9.78
N LEU A 54 -6.33 -15.10 8.68
CA LEU A 54 -6.23 -13.66 8.43
C LEU A 54 -7.61 -13.00 8.27
N LEU A 55 -8.55 -13.72 7.65
CA LEU A 55 -9.92 -13.21 7.48
C LEU A 55 -10.66 -13.10 8.82
N ALA A 56 -10.47 -14.07 9.75
CA ALA A 56 -10.99 -13.97 11.11
C ALA A 56 -10.34 -12.82 11.89
N GLN A 57 -9.04 -12.59 11.70
CA GLN A 57 -8.34 -11.43 12.28
C GLN A 57 -8.97 -10.11 11.80
N PHE A 58 -9.16 -9.98 10.49
CA PHE A 58 -9.81 -8.81 9.91
C PHE A 58 -11.24 -8.62 10.45
N GLN A 59 -12.02 -9.68 10.59
CA GLN A 59 -13.39 -9.56 11.12
C GLN A 59 -13.41 -9.00 12.55
N VAL A 60 -12.48 -9.40 13.42
CA VAL A 60 -12.34 -8.81 14.77
C VAL A 60 -12.09 -7.30 14.67
N MET A 61 -11.16 -6.88 13.81
CA MET A 61 -10.84 -5.47 13.61
C MET A 61 -12.05 -4.70 13.06
N ARG A 62 -12.71 -5.23 12.06
CA ARG A 62 -13.90 -4.64 11.45
C ARG A 62 -15.04 -4.45 12.43
N TYR A 63 -15.39 -5.49 13.21
CA TYR A 63 -16.48 -5.39 14.19
C TYR A 63 -16.16 -4.39 15.31
N ALA A 64 -14.92 -4.30 15.76
CA ALA A 64 -14.49 -3.32 16.73
C ALA A 64 -14.66 -1.88 16.20
N TYR A 65 -14.30 -1.64 14.93
CA TYR A 65 -14.46 -0.34 14.27
C TYR A 65 -15.94 0.06 14.13
N ILE A 66 -16.77 -0.86 13.64
CA ILE A 66 -18.20 -0.62 13.45
C ILE A 66 -18.90 -0.40 14.80
N GLY A 67 -18.51 -1.13 15.83
CA GLY A 67 -19.12 -1.09 17.17
C GLY A 67 -18.75 0.12 18.02
N ASN A 68 -17.69 0.87 17.67
CA ASN A 68 -17.25 2.02 18.44
C ASN A 68 -17.32 3.30 17.59
N LYS A 69 -18.14 4.26 17.99
CA LYS A 69 -18.39 5.53 17.29
C LYS A 69 -17.65 6.72 17.90
N ASP A 70 -16.78 6.49 18.88
CA ASP A 70 -15.93 7.55 19.42
C ASP A 70 -15.00 8.12 18.33
N PRO A 71 -15.00 9.43 18.06
CA PRO A 71 -14.21 10.01 16.98
C PRO A 71 -12.68 9.80 17.15
N ALA A 72 -12.16 9.87 18.39
CA ALA A 72 -10.74 9.61 18.62
C ALA A 72 -10.38 8.15 18.31
N PHE A 73 -11.26 7.22 18.71
CA PHE A 73 -11.10 5.81 18.39
C PHE A 73 -11.19 5.56 16.88
N GLN A 74 -12.17 6.15 16.18
CA GLN A 74 -12.32 5.98 14.73
C GLN A 74 -11.07 6.42 13.96
N ILE A 75 -10.48 7.56 14.33
CA ILE A 75 -9.27 8.08 13.70
C ILE A 75 -8.08 7.15 13.97
N ILE A 76 -7.83 6.81 15.23
CA ILE A 76 -6.66 6.01 15.61
C ILE A 76 -6.82 4.56 15.13
N PHE A 77 -7.97 3.96 15.39
CA PHE A 77 -8.22 2.56 15.01
C PHE A 77 -8.35 2.37 13.50
N GLY A 78 -8.76 3.40 12.75
CA GLY A 78 -8.78 3.41 11.29
C GLY A 78 -7.42 3.02 10.69
N GLN A 79 -6.32 3.49 11.27
CA GLN A 79 -4.97 3.10 10.87
C GLN A 79 -4.74 1.58 11.04
N TYR A 80 -5.11 1.03 12.20
CA TYR A 80 -4.97 -0.40 12.48
C TYR A 80 -5.83 -1.25 11.55
N LEU A 81 -7.10 -0.85 11.35
CA LEU A 81 -8.01 -1.53 10.44
C LEU A 81 -7.49 -1.52 9.01
N SER A 82 -6.95 -0.38 8.55
CA SER A 82 -6.45 -0.20 7.18
C SER A 82 -5.31 -1.19 6.84
N TRP A 83 -4.47 -1.56 7.80
CA TRP A 83 -3.44 -2.59 7.60
C TRP A 83 -4.07 -3.95 7.30
N TYR A 84 -5.09 -4.37 8.08
CA TYR A 84 -5.75 -5.65 7.84
C TYR A 84 -6.55 -5.64 6.53
N GLN A 85 -7.16 -4.52 6.15
CA GLN A 85 -7.79 -4.35 4.84
C GLN A 85 -6.77 -4.52 3.71
N SER A 86 -5.60 -3.88 3.80
CA SER A 86 -4.54 -4.07 2.81
C SER A 86 -4.03 -5.53 2.79
N PHE A 87 -3.91 -6.19 3.96
CA PHE A 87 -3.48 -7.58 4.03
C PHE A 87 -4.43 -8.54 3.33
N ILE A 88 -5.75 -8.30 3.39
CA ILE A 88 -6.75 -9.14 2.71
C ILE A 88 -7.00 -8.75 1.26
N GLY A 89 -6.29 -7.72 0.75
CA GLY A 89 -6.41 -7.25 -0.62
C GLY A 89 -7.57 -6.25 -0.86
N ASP A 90 -8.14 -5.69 0.18
CA ASP A 90 -9.16 -4.64 0.12
C ASP A 90 -8.50 -3.25 0.19
N TYR A 91 -7.87 -2.86 -0.91
CA TYR A 91 -7.04 -1.65 -0.96
C TYR A 91 -7.83 -0.34 -0.96
N GLN A 92 -9.05 -0.35 -1.51
CA GLN A 92 -9.90 0.83 -1.54
C GLN A 92 -10.39 1.21 -0.13
N ASP A 93 -10.86 0.21 0.62
CA ASP A 93 -11.28 0.42 2.01
C ASP A 93 -10.08 0.72 2.91
N ALA A 94 -8.90 0.13 2.65
CA ALA A 94 -7.68 0.45 3.38
C ALA A 94 -7.29 1.94 3.24
N ALA A 95 -7.37 2.48 2.03
CA ALA A 95 -7.10 3.89 1.78
C ALA A 95 -8.15 4.80 2.43
N THR A 96 -9.43 4.37 2.44
CA THR A 96 -10.53 5.15 3.03
C THR A 96 -10.50 5.13 4.56
N SER A 97 -10.16 3.99 5.18
CA SER A 97 -10.13 3.85 6.63
C SER A 97 -9.01 4.67 7.28
N PHE A 98 -7.94 4.94 6.54
CA PHE A 98 -6.85 5.79 6.99
C PHE A 98 -6.27 6.57 5.80
N SER A 99 -6.73 7.80 5.63
CA SER A 99 -6.25 8.78 4.65
C SER A 99 -5.50 9.90 5.37
N ILE A 100 -4.29 10.19 4.91
CA ILE A 100 -3.48 11.31 5.44
C ILE A 100 -3.59 12.45 4.44
N ARG A 101 -4.36 13.47 4.81
CA ARG A 101 -4.51 14.67 4.00
C ARG A 101 -3.17 15.36 3.76
N GLN A 102 -2.87 15.66 2.51
CA GLN A 102 -1.66 16.34 2.09
C GLN A 102 -1.94 17.86 1.99
N GLU A 103 -1.69 18.57 3.07
CA GLU A 103 -1.84 20.04 3.09
C GLU A 103 -0.60 20.71 2.49
N ALA A 104 -0.83 21.86 1.82
CA ALA A 104 0.28 22.72 1.44
C ALA A 104 0.92 23.32 2.69
N LEU A 105 2.22 23.21 2.80
CA LEU A 105 3.01 23.74 3.91
C LEU A 105 3.81 24.98 3.45
N PRO A 106 4.17 25.89 4.38
CA PRO A 106 4.95 27.09 4.04
C PRO A 106 6.32 26.81 3.43
N ASP A 107 6.90 25.64 3.70
CA ASP A 107 8.19 25.17 3.20
C ASP A 107 8.11 24.31 1.95
N ASP A 108 6.90 24.06 1.41
CA ASP A 108 6.73 23.37 0.14
C ASP A 108 7.43 24.18 -0.97
N ARG A 109 8.24 23.49 -1.77
CA ARG A 109 8.86 24.10 -2.94
C ARG A 109 7.80 24.48 -3.98
N PRO A 110 7.99 25.59 -4.73
CA PRO A 110 7.08 25.94 -5.83
C PRO A 110 6.88 24.78 -6.79
N SER A 111 5.65 24.62 -7.31
CA SER A 111 5.31 23.58 -8.27
C SER A 111 6.28 23.58 -9.47
N PRO A 112 6.83 22.43 -9.87
CA PRO A 112 7.69 22.33 -11.04
C PRO A 112 6.89 22.38 -12.35
N LEU A 113 5.56 22.27 -12.28
CA LEU A 113 4.67 22.09 -13.43
C LEU A 113 4.72 23.24 -14.45
N ASP A 114 4.88 24.46 -13.98
CA ASP A 114 4.93 25.68 -14.79
C ASP A 114 6.33 26.31 -14.83
N ASN A 115 7.32 25.62 -14.27
CA ASN A 115 8.70 26.06 -14.29
C ASN A 115 9.44 25.43 -15.48
N PRO A 116 9.86 26.26 -16.49
CA PRO A 116 10.51 25.74 -17.70
C PRO A 116 11.89 25.11 -17.47
N GLU A 117 12.45 25.27 -16.26
CA GLU A 117 13.70 24.60 -15.88
C GLU A 117 13.51 23.11 -15.61
N PHE A 118 12.29 22.66 -15.27
CA PHE A 118 11.99 21.28 -14.94
C PHE A 118 11.21 20.59 -16.07
N GLY A 119 11.56 19.33 -16.33
CA GLY A 119 10.81 18.42 -17.18
C GLY A 119 10.31 17.22 -16.40
N ALA A 120 9.09 16.75 -16.74
CA ALA A 120 8.59 15.50 -16.21
C ALA A 120 9.23 14.32 -16.95
N GLU A 121 9.76 13.34 -16.20
CA GLU A 121 10.37 12.12 -16.72
C GLU A 121 9.76 10.89 -16.04
N PRO A 122 9.65 9.73 -16.74
CA PRO A 122 9.29 8.48 -16.10
C PRO A 122 10.20 8.14 -14.92
N ALA A 123 9.61 7.89 -13.75
CA ALA A 123 10.35 7.57 -12.53
C ALA A 123 11.24 6.33 -12.69
N LEU A 124 10.75 5.32 -13.45
CA LEU A 124 11.49 4.08 -13.73
C LEU A 124 12.79 4.29 -14.57
N THR A 125 12.93 5.45 -15.21
CA THR A 125 14.13 5.83 -15.98
C THR A 125 14.98 6.82 -15.21
N ALA A 126 14.36 7.82 -14.62
CA ALA A 126 15.08 8.91 -13.96
C ALA A 126 15.75 8.47 -12.65
N ILE A 127 15.05 7.72 -11.79
CA ILE A 127 15.57 7.34 -10.47
C ILE A 127 16.83 6.48 -10.56
N PRO A 128 16.94 5.42 -11.39
CA PRO A 128 18.19 4.67 -11.53
C PRO A 128 19.37 5.53 -12.02
N ARG A 129 19.09 6.46 -12.95
CA ARG A 129 20.10 7.41 -13.45
C ARG A 129 20.60 8.35 -12.34
N LEU A 130 19.69 8.89 -11.52
CA LEU A 130 20.02 9.74 -10.36
C LEU A 130 20.81 8.94 -9.31
N ALA A 131 20.38 7.70 -9.03
CA ALA A 131 20.98 6.82 -8.04
C ALA A 131 22.43 6.37 -8.37
N ARG A 132 22.86 6.48 -9.63
CA ARG A 132 24.15 5.94 -10.10
C ARG A 132 25.34 6.38 -9.25
N ASN A 133 25.35 7.64 -8.85
CA ASN A 133 26.46 8.24 -8.08
C ASN A 133 26.25 8.17 -6.57
N HIS A 134 25.12 7.65 -6.11
CA HIS A 134 24.85 7.48 -4.68
C HIS A 134 25.16 6.05 -4.23
N ARG A 135 25.52 5.92 -2.96
CA ARG A 135 25.79 4.63 -2.31
C ARG A 135 24.59 4.12 -1.54
N ALA A 136 23.61 4.97 -1.31
CA ALA A 136 22.33 4.60 -0.71
C ALA A 136 21.19 5.27 -1.47
N VAL A 137 20.07 4.56 -1.64
CA VAL A 137 18.80 5.10 -2.14
C VAL A 137 17.72 4.70 -1.16
N PHE A 138 16.99 5.68 -0.68
CA PHE A 138 15.94 5.49 0.31
C PHE A 138 14.58 5.78 -0.31
N PHE A 139 13.67 4.84 -0.18
CA PHE A 139 12.27 4.96 -0.57
C PHE A 139 11.41 4.99 0.67
N ASN A 140 10.44 5.90 0.74
CA ASN A 140 9.42 5.79 1.76
C ASN A 140 8.14 5.15 1.25
N GLU A 141 7.33 4.68 2.20
CA GLU A 141 6.04 4.08 1.94
C GLU A 141 4.98 4.54 2.94
N ALA A 142 3.71 4.51 2.53
CA ALA A 142 2.56 4.57 3.43
C ALA A 142 2.08 3.14 3.69
N HIS A 143 2.13 2.68 4.93
CA HIS A 143 1.96 1.27 5.28
C HIS A 143 0.65 0.62 4.82
N ASN A 144 -0.42 1.40 4.69
CA ASN A 144 -1.74 0.96 4.22
C ASN A 144 -1.99 1.23 2.73
N ILE A 145 -1.05 1.88 2.02
CA ILE A 145 -1.13 2.23 0.60
C ILE A 145 -0.04 1.49 -0.19
N PRO A 146 -0.25 0.21 -0.55
CA PRO A 146 0.76 -0.59 -1.25
C PRO A 146 1.18 -0.05 -2.62
N LEU A 147 0.41 0.88 -3.21
CA LEU A 147 0.81 1.64 -4.39
C LEU A 147 2.24 2.21 -4.22
N THR A 148 2.55 2.75 -3.04
CA THR A 148 3.85 3.38 -2.75
C THR A 148 5.02 2.39 -2.76
N ARG A 149 4.76 1.08 -2.63
CA ARG A 149 5.77 0.00 -2.75
C ARG A 149 5.97 -0.46 -4.19
N THR A 150 4.98 -0.24 -5.07
CA THR A 150 5.02 -0.78 -6.44
C THR A 150 6.18 -0.25 -7.26
N LEU A 151 6.51 1.03 -7.10
CA LEU A 151 7.65 1.64 -7.78
C LEU A 151 8.97 1.07 -7.27
N THR A 152 9.11 0.88 -5.95
CA THR A 152 10.30 0.23 -5.35
C THR A 152 10.48 -1.17 -5.93
N VAL A 153 9.42 -2.00 -6.01
CA VAL A 153 9.48 -3.34 -6.63
C VAL A 153 10.03 -3.29 -8.05
N GLN A 154 9.51 -2.38 -8.88
CA GLN A 154 9.90 -2.25 -10.29
C GLN A 154 11.32 -1.69 -10.48
N LEU A 155 11.81 -0.89 -9.51
CA LEU A 155 13.14 -0.29 -9.55
C LEU A 155 14.24 -1.24 -9.09
N LEU A 156 13.95 -2.26 -8.26
CA LEU A 156 14.98 -3.15 -7.70
C LEU A 156 15.88 -3.77 -8.78
N GLY A 157 15.33 -4.23 -9.92
CA GLY A 157 16.12 -4.80 -11.00
C GLY A 157 17.05 -3.79 -11.65
N LYS A 158 16.60 -2.56 -11.84
CA LYS A 158 17.36 -1.46 -12.43
C LYS A 158 18.46 -0.98 -11.48
N LEU A 159 18.15 -0.85 -10.19
CA LEU A 159 19.14 -0.50 -9.15
C LEU A 159 20.17 -1.61 -8.97
N ARG A 160 19.77 -2.89 -9.11
CA ARG A 160 20.72 -4.01 -9.11
C ARG A 160 21.73 -3.91 -10.24
N ALA A 161 21.31 -3.47 -11.43
CA ALA A 161 22.19 -3.22 -12.57
C ALA A 161 23.15 -2.04 -12.35
N GLU A 162 22.77 -1.06 -11.52
CA GLU A 162 23.65 0.05 -11.09
C GLU A 162 24.57 -0.35 -9.90
N GLY A 163 24.58 -1.62 -9.51
CA GLY A 163 25.49 -2.18 -8.51
C GLY A 163 24.95 -2.20 -7.08
N PHE A 164 23.69 -1.84 -6.84
CA PHE A 164 23.08 -1.96 -5.52
C PHE A 164 22.97 -3.44 -5.14
N ASN A 165 23.46 -3.81 -3.96
CA ASN A 165 23.64 -5.20 -3.55
C ASN A 165 23.04 -5.54 -2.17
N TYR A 166 22.60 -4.53 -1.41
CA TYR A 166 21.87 -4.69 -0.16
C TYR A 166 20.48 -4.09 -0.28
N PHE A 167 19.50 -4.74 0.35
CA PHE A 167 18.14 -4.24 0.51
C PHE A 167 17.77 -4.29 1.99
N ALA A 168 17.57 -3.12 2.61
CA ALA A 168 17.14 -2.98 3.98
C ALA A 168 15.66 -2.58 4.00
N ALA A 169 14.81 -3.33 4.68
CA ALA A 169 13.39 -3.01 4.80
C ALA A 169 12.96 -2.96 6.26
N GLU A 170 12.27 -1.88 6.65
CA GLU A 170 11.74 -1.69 8.00
C GLU A 170 10.85 -2.85 8.43
N THR A 171 10.04 -3.34 7.48
CA THR A 171 9.11 -4.44 7.74
C THR A 171 9.77 -5.76 8.08
N VAL A 172 11.02 -6.00 7.67
CA VAL A 172 11.69 -7.30 7.84
C VAL A 172 12.19 -7.47 9.26
N TYR A 173 11.78 -8.58 9.89
CA TYR A 173 12.25 -8.91 11.24
C TYR A 173 13.65 -9.51 11.22
N GLN A 174 14.55 -8.96 12.02
CA GLN A 174 15.90 -9.51 12.21
C GLN A 174 15.90 -10.93 12.76
N THR A 175 14.80 -11.37 13.36
CA THR A 175 14.60 -12.71 13.91
C THR A 175 14.32 -13.77 12.85
N ASP A 176 13.94 -13.39 11.63
CA ASP A 176 13.77 -14.33 10.51
C ASP A 176 15.12 -14.63 9.82
N THR A 177 15.97 -15.35 10.52
CA THR A 177 17.30 -15.73 10.02
C THR A 177 17.25 -16.68 8.82
N GLY A 178 16.10 -17.30 8.54
CA GLY A 178 15.87 -18.20 7.42
C GLY A 178 15.47 -17.48 6.12
N LEU A 179 15.14 -16.21 6.15
CA LEU A 179 14.57 -15.48 5.00
C LEU A 179 15.45 -15.57 3.75
N GLN A 180 16.76 -15.31 3.90
CA GLN A 180 17.69 -15.29 2.77
C GLN A 180 17.83 -16.67 2.10
N SER A 181 17.93 -17.74 2.90
CA SER A 181 18.06 -19.12 2.37
C SER A 181 16.76 -19.68 1.85
N ARG A 182 15.63 -19.30 2.44
CA ARG A 182 14.29 -19.73 2.02
C ARG A 182 13.86 -19.07 0.71
N GLY A 183 14.26 -17.80 0.48
CA GLY A 183 14.00 -17.06 -0.75
C GLY A 183 12.60 -16.43 -0.85
N TYR A 184 11.78 -16.52 0.20
CA TYR A 184 10.44 -15.92 0.26
C TYR A 184 10.04 -15.56 1.70
N PRO A 185 9.18 -14.53 1.90
CA PRO A 185 8.67 -14.16 3.21
C PRO A 185 7.52 -15.06 3.67
N THR A 186 7.44 -15.26 4.98
CA THR A 186 6.34 -15.91 5.69
C THR A 186 5.66 -14.90 6.61
N LYS A 187 4.61 -15.31 7.33
CA LYS A 187 3.95 -14.48 8.36
C LYS A 187 4.91 -14.05 9.48
N ASP A 188 6.02 -14.75 9.65
CA ASP A 188 7.02 -14.49 10.70
C ASP A 188 8.20 -13.62 10.18
N SER A 189 8.17 -13.23 8.90
CA SER A 189 9.20 -12.38 8.29
C SER A 189 9.02 -10.90 8.60
N GLY A 190 7.80 -10.46 8.95
CA GLY A 190 7.51 -9.07 9.25
C GLY A 190 6.02 -8.79 9.38
N PHE A 191 5.66 -7.66 9.97
CA PHE A 191 4.25 -7.30 10.12
C PHE A 191 3.61 -6.93 8.78
N TYR A 192 4.22 -5.97 8.06
CA TYR A 192 3.69 -5.49 6.78
C TYR A 192 3.95 -6.46 5.63
N THR A 193 4.85 -7.43 5.78
CA THR A 193 5.04 -8.49 4.77
C THR A 193 3.81 -9.38 4.58
N LYS A 194 2.83 -9.32 5.49
CA LYS A 194 1.52 -9.97 5.29
C LYS A 194 0.76 -9.42 4.07
N GLU A 195 1.06 -8.18 3.66
CA GLU A 195 0.50 -7.57 2.45
C GLU A 195 1.26 -8.10 1.21
N PRO A 196 0.54 -8.58 0.16
CA PRO A 196 1.15 -9.26 -0.99
C PRO A 196 2.18 -8.45 -1.77
N ILE A 197 2.02 -7.12 -1.94
CA ILE A 197 3.01 -6.28 -2.66
C ILE A 197 4.26 -6.08 -1.81
N CYS A 198 4.11 -5.90 -0.50
CA CYS A 198 5.24 -5.85 0.42
C CYS A 198 6.03 -7.16 0.40
N ALA A 199 5.32 -8.30 0.43
CA ALA A 199 5.94 -9.62 0.28
C ALA A 199 6.64 -9.78 -1.08
N GLU A 200 6.04 -9.27 -2.17
CA GLU A 200 6.62 -9.32 -3.50
C GLU A 200 7.88 -8.43 -3.62
N MET A 201 7.94 -7.31 -2.90
CA MET A 201 9.12 -6.46 -2.82
C MET A 201 10.31 -7.23 -2.22
N VAL A 202 10.10 -7.87 -1.07
CA VAL A 202 11.11 -8.72 -0.41
C VAL A 202 11.51 -9.89 -1.32
N ARG A 203 10.53 -10.58 -1.95
CA ARG A 203 10.77 -11.68 -2.89
C ARG A 203 11.61 -11.26 -4.08
N THR A 204 11.30 -10.09 -4.64
CA THR A 204 12.01 -9.53 -5.78
C THR A 204 13.45 -9.21 -5.41
N ALA A 205 13.70 -8.62 -4.24
CA ALA A 205 15.06 -8.39 -3.74
C ALA A 205 15.85 -9.69 -3.60
N LEU A 206 15.26 -10.71 -2.96
CA LEU A 206 15.90 -12.03 -2.81
C LEU A 206 16.21 -12.69 -4.15
N ARG A 207 15.25 -12.71 -5.09
CA ARG A 207 15.41 -13.28 -6.44
C ARG A 207 16.51 -12.60 -7.26
N LEU A 208 16.68 -11.28 -7.09
CA LEU A 208 17.70 -10.49 -7.74
C LEU A 208 19.09 -10.61 -7.06
N GLY A 209 19.19 -11.37 -5.98
CA GLY A 209 20.45 -11.61 -5.27
C GLY A 209 20.89 -10.46 -4.37
N TYR A 210 19.94 -9.64 -3.90
CA TYR A 210 20.25 -8.69 -2.81
C TYR A 210 20.47 -9.45 -1.50
N LYS A 211 21.36 -8.91 -0.67
CA LYS A 211 21.41 -9.26 0.75
C LYS A 211 20.30 -8.49 1.46
N VAL A 212 19.23 -9.20 1.86
CA VAL A 212 18.07 -8.61 2.52
C VAL A 212 18.32 -8.56 4.02
N ILE A 213 18.12 -7.39 4.62
CA ILE A 213 18.28 -7.18 6.06
C ILE A 213 17.05 -6.49 6.66
N GLY A 214 16.71 -6.86 7.90
CA GLY A 214 15.86 -6.09 8.79
C GLY A 214 16.72 -5.18 9.65
N TYR A 215 16.21 -4.00 9.95
CA TYR A 215 16.97 -3.01 10.73
C TYR A 215 16.19 -2.37 11.87
N GLU A 216 14.94 -2.78 12.08
CA GLU A 216 14.08 -2.26 13.15
C GLU A 216 14.79 -2.33 14.52
N ALA A 217 14.51 -1.36 15.39
CA ALA A 217 15.04 -1.33 16.74
C ALA A 217 14.58 -2.56 17.52
N LEU A 218 15.50 -3.25 18.19
CA LEU A 218 15.22 -4.42 19.03
C LEU A 218 15.03 -4.05 20.50
N SER A 219 15.43 -2.83 20.88
CA SER A 219 15.19 -2.27 22.20
C SER A 219 13.76 -1.73 22.32
N ASN A 220 13.39 -1.30 23.53
CA ASN A 220 12.14 -0.58 23.76
C ASN A 220 12.28 0.93 23.49
N ALA A 221 13.28 1.34 22.69
CA ALA A 221 13.51 2.72 22.33
C ALA A 221 12.35 3.28 21.48
N THR A 222 12.03 4.54 21.69
CA THR A 222 10.98 5.26 20.97
C THR A 222 11.53 6.57 20.43
N GLY A 223 10.81 7.19 19.49
CA GLY A 223 11.18 8.49 18.95
C GLY A 223 12.62 8.51 18.41
N ASN A 224 13.35 9.57 18.69
CA ASN A 224 14.71 9.76 18.18
C ASN A 224 15.70 8.62 18.56
N ALA A 225 15.52 8.01 19.73
CA ALA A 225 16.39 6.89 20.14
C ALA A 225 16.15 5.63 19.26
N ARG A 226 14.92 5.38 18.82
CA ARG A 226 14.56 4.33 17.87
C ARG A 226 15.20 4.60 16.50
N GLU A 227 15.09 5.83 15.99
CA GLU A 227 15.71 6.25 14.73
C GLU A 227 17.23 6.02 14.73
N ALA A 228 17.89 6.44 15.81
CA ALA A 228 19.32 6.24 15.99
C ALA A 228 19.72 4.75 16.09
N GLU A 229 18.87 3.91 16.68
CA GLU A 229 19.12 2.46 16.74
C GLU A 229 18.95 1.81 15.37
N GLN A 230 17.92 2.17 14.61
CA GLN A 230 17.72 1.71 13.24
C GLN A 230 18.92 2.04 12.35
N ALA A 231 19.43 3.27 12.40
CA ALA A 231 20.61 3.69 11.68
C ALA A 231 21.87 2.88 12.08
N ARG A 232 22.07 2.64 13.38
CA ARG A 232 23.16 1.79 13.87
C ARG A 232 23.02 0.35 13.40
N ASN A 233 21.81 -0.19 13.35
CA ASN A 233 21.55 -1.55 12.86
C ASN A 233 21.92 -1.69 11.38
N ILE A 234 21.57 -0.72 10.54
CA ILE A 234 22.01 -0.67 9.13
C ILE A 234 23.55 -0.59 9.06
N TYR A 235 24.15 0.32 9.80
CA TYR A 235 25.61 0.44 9.83
C TYR A 235 26.31 -0.87 10.20
N GLN A 236 25.86 -1.52 11.28
CA GLN A 236 26.46 -2.77 11.77
C GLN A 236 26.31 -3.93 10.79
N GLN A 237 25.16 -4.03 10.10
CA GLN A 237 24.89 -5.15 9.20
C GLN A 237 25.42 -4.94 7.78
N VAL A 238 25.64 -3.69 7.35
CA VAL A 238 26.05 -3.35 5.99
C VAL A 238 27.43 -2.73 5.96
N PHE A 239 27.56 -1.47 6.32
CA PHE A 239 28.74 -0.64 6.04
C PHE A 239 29.97 -0.98 6.87
N LYS A 240 29.78 -1.54 8.06
CA LYS A 240 30.88 -2.03 8.91
C LYS A 240 31.61 -3.22 8.26
N HIS A 241 30.90 -4.04 7.50
CA HIS A 241 31.44 -5.25 6.87
C HIS A 241 31.81 -5.03 5.39
N ASP A 242 31.08 -4.14 4.73
CA ASP A 242 31.30 -3.78 3.32
C ASP A 242 31.27 -2.25 3.17
N PRO A 243 32.42 -1.58 3.36
CA PRO A 243 32.48 -0.13 3.23
C PRO A 243 32.13 0.40 1.83
N ASN A 244 32.11 -0.47 0.82
CA ASN A 244 31.75 -0.12 -0.56
C ASN A 244 30.32 -0.57 -0.94
N ALA A 245 29.55 -1.04 0.02
CA ALA A 245 28.17 -1.45 -0.22
C ALA A 245 27.34 -0.36 -0.90
N LYS A 246 26.46 -0.77 -1.80
CA LYS A 246 25.37 0.05 -2.34
C LYS A 246 24.04 -0.47 -1.79
N LEU A 247 23.32 0.38 -1.09
CA LEU A 247 22.18 0.03 -0.26
C LEU A 247 20.89 0.64 -0.82
N VAL A 248 19.83 -0.17 -0.96
CA VAL A 248 18.46 0.29 -1.10
C VAL A 248 17.77 0.15 0.25
N VAL A 249 17.08 1.19 0.70
CA VAL A 249 16.28 1.19 1.94
C VAL A 249 14.82 1.40 1.59
N ASP A 250 13.93 0.65 2.23
CA ASP A 250 12.48 0.88 2.24
C ASP A 250 12.03 1.10 3.68
N ALA A 251 11.37 2.23 3.94
CA ALA A 251 10.96 2.68 5.26
C ALA A 251 9.63 3.43 5.23
N GLY A 252 8.90 3.42 6.34
CA GLY A 252 7.65 4.18 6.43
C GLY A 252 7.85 5.69 6.50
N TYR A 253 7.02 6.44 5.80
CA TYR A 253 6.86 7.90 5.94
C TYR A 253 8.17 8.71 5.97
N ALA A 254 8.45 9.41 7.09
CA ALA A 254 9.56 10.36 7.19
C ALA A 254 10.84 9.78 7.82
N HIS A 255 10.96 8.46 7.98
CA HIS A 255 12.21 7.81 8.39
C HIS A 255 13.37 8.10 7.43
N ILE A 256 13.06 8.42 6.17
CA ILE A 256 14.04 8.73 5.12
C ILE A 256 14.38 10.22 5.00
N GLN A 257 13.79 11.09 5.81
CA GLN A 257 14.03 12.54 5.77
C GLN A 257 15.50 12.84 6.13
N GLU A 258 16.19 13.65 5.34
CA GLU A 258 17.61 13.98 5.54
C GLU A 258 17.84 15.13 6.52
N SER A 259 16.82 15.94 6.75
CA SER A 259 16.93 17.10 7.63
C SER A 259 15.57 17.47 8.24
N GLY A 260 15.62 18.22 9.34
CA GLY A 260 14.41 18.65 10.05
C GLY A 260 14.15 17.82 11.30
N VAL A 261 12.96 17.97 11.89
CA VAL A 261 12.58 17.25 13.11
C VAL A 261 11.61 16.13 12.78
N TYR A 262 11.99 14.90 13.11
CA TYR A 262 11.14 13.72 13.04
C TYR A 262 11.14 13.00 14.38
N LEU A 263 9.95 12.74 14.94
CA LEU A 263 9.76 12.04 16.24
C LEU A 263 10.61 12.61 17.40
N GLY A 264 10.76 13.94 17.42
CA GLY A 264 11.50 14.65 18.45
C GLY A 264 13.01 14.75 18.25
N GLY A 265 13.51 14.42 17.06
CA GLY A 265 14.93 14.54 16.73
C GLY A 265 15.22 14.30 15.25
N SER A 266 16.38 13.72 14.95
CA SER A 266 16.77 13.33 13.58
C SER A 266 16.09 12.03 13.14
N SER A 267 15.81 11.89 11.86
CA SER A 267 15.32 10.64 11.25
C SER A 267 16.40 9.54 11.22
N MET A 268 16.01 8.33 10.86
CA MET A 268 16.94 7.21 10.63
C MET A 268 17.94 7.55 9.51
N ALA A 269 17.48 8.15 8.41
CA ALA A 269 18.37 8.54 7.30
C ALA A 269 19.42 9.56 7.73
N GLU A 270 19.02 10.63 8.43
CA GLU A 270 19.91 11.66 8.94
C GLU A 270 20.92 11.08 9.96
N HIS A 271 20.48 10.14 10.82
CA HIS A 271 21.39 9.44 11.74
C HIS A 271 22.41 8.57 10.99
N LEU A 272 21.96 7.86 9.93
CA LEU A 272 22.85 7.01 9.14
C LEU A 272 23.86 7.84 8.36
N GLU A 273 23.44 8.95 7.74
CA GLU A 273 24.30 9.88 7.04
C GLU A 273 25.45 10.38 7.96
N LYS A 274 25.09 10.80 9.18
CA LYS A 274 26.08 11.23 10.20
C LYS A 274 27.07 10.13 10.60
N LEU A 275 26.64 8.85 10.56
CA LEU A 275 27.48 7.71 10.93
C LEU A 275 28.46 7.31 9.83
N ILE A 276 28.06 7.43 8.57
CA ILE A 276 28.82 6.87 7.44
C ILE A 276 29.33 7.93 6.45
N HIS A 277 28.94 9.19 6.65
CA HIS A 277 29.28 10.33 5.79
C HIS A 277 28.95 10.08 4.31
N ILE A 278 27.77 9.53 4.05
CA ILE A 278 27.23 9.27 2.72
C ILE A 278 25.92 10.02 2.60
N ASP A 279 25.85 10.84 1.56
CA ASP A 279 24.63 11.51 1.11
C ASP A 279 23.75 10.49 0.34
N PRO A 280 22.60 10.06 0.86
CA PRO A 280 21.68 9.15 0.15
C PRO A 280 20.95 9.91 -0.96
N LEU A 281 20.35 9.17 -1.90
CA LEU A 281 19.24 9.71 -2.72
C LEU A 281 17.92 9.35 -2.05
N THR A 282 17.18 10.34 -1.60
CA THR A 282 15.88 10.12 -0.93
C THR A 282 14.72 10.32 -1.90
N VAL A 283 13.87 9.31 -2.01
CA VAL A 283 12.73 9.25 -2.94
C VAL A 283 11.43 9.21 -2.15
N GLU A 284 10.78 10.34 -2.10
CA GLU A 284 9.51 10.53 -1.40
C GLU A 284 8.34 10.08 -2.29
N GLN A 285 7.51 9.14 -1.79
CA GLN A 285 6.43 8.49 -2.51
C GLN A 285 5.05 8.65 -1.87
N THR A 286 4.96 9.36 -0.74
CA THR A 286 3.75 9.34 0.10
C THR A 286 2.92 10.62 0.05
N MET A 287 3.32 11.62 -0.76
CA MET A 287 2.66 12.92 -0.78
C MET A 287 1.86 13.20 -2.05
N LEU A 288 2.25 12.64 -3.20
CA LEU A 288 1.70 13.02 -4.51
C LEU A 288 1.08 11.81 -5.23
N TYR A 289 0.04 11.25 -4.63
CA TYR A 289 -0.82 10.22 -5.19
C TYR A 289 -2.30 10.56 -4.99
N GLU A 290 -3.21 9.87 -5.68
CA GLU A 290 -4.65 10.05 -5.57
C GLU A 290 -5.19 9.48 -4.26
N HIS A 291 -5.85 10.31 -3.45
CA HIS A 291 -6.54 9.89 -2.24
C HIS A 291 -8.01 9.55 -2.52
N PRO A 292 -8.70 8.81 -1.63
CA PRO A 292 -10.14 8.52 -1.76
C PRO A 292 -11.01 9.76 -1.87
N SER A 293 -10.57 10.86 -1.26
CA SER A 293 -11.17 12.18 -1.42
C SER A 293 -10.15 13.13 -2.01
N SER A 294 -10.51 13.82 -3.11
CA SER A 294 -9.64 14.84 -3.71
C SER A 294 -9.36 16.04 -2.78
N SER A 295 -10.12 16.19 -1.69
CA SER A 295 -9.80 17.18 -0.64
C SER A 295 -8.57 16.81 0.19
N ASP A 296 -8.16 15.55 0.13
CA ASP A 296 -6.97 15.03 0.81
C ASP A 296 -5.73 15.06 -0.08
N ASP A 297 -5.90 15.26 -1.39
CA ASP A 297 -4.79 15.41 -2.32
C ASP A 297 -4.00 16.69 -2.05
N HIS A 298 -2.69 16.64 -2.26
CA HIS A 298 -1.89 17.86 -2.27
C HIS A 298 -2.36 18.81 -3.41
N PRO A 299 -2.46 20.13 -3.18
CA PRO A 299 -2.99 21.07 -4.17
C PRO A 299 -2.32 21.03 -5.55
N TYR A 300 -1.06 20.59 -5.63
CA TYR A 300 -0.35 20.44 -6.91
C TYR A 300 -0.76 19.19 -7.69
N TYR A 301 -1.31 18.16 -7.03
CA TYR A 301 -1.57 16.87 -7.65
C TYR A 301 -2.59 16.96 -8.79
N GLY A 302 -3.79 17.42 -8.52
CA GLY A 302 -4.86 17.49 -9.52
C GLY A 302 -4.51 18.32 -10.78
N PRO A 303 -3.92 19.53 -10.66
CA PRO A 303 -3.43 20.28 -11.81
C PRO A 303 -2.40 19.52 -12.65
N ALA A 304 -1.46 18.82 -12.01
CA ALA A 304 -0.44 18.03 -12.72
C ALA A 304 -1.06 16.87 -13.49
N MET A 305 -1.98 16.12 -12.88
CA MET A 305 -2.67 15.01 -13.55
C MET A 305 -3.47 15.47 -14.77
N ARG A 306 -4.16 16.60 -14.69
CA ARG A 306 -4.90 17.19 -15.82
C ARG A 306 -4.02 17.72 -16.93
N LYS A 307 -2.79 18.15 -16.64
CA LYS A 307 -1.87 18.69 -17.66
C LYS A 307 -1.03 17.61 -18.32
N LEU A 308 -0.58 16.61 -17.56
CA LEU A 308 0.40 15.63 -17.99
C LEU A 308 -0.22 14.31 -18.46
N HIS A 309 -1.43 13.97 -17.96
CA HIS A 309 -2.10 12.69 -18.23
C HIS A 309 -1.17 11.48 -18.11
N PRO A 310 -0.45 11.31 -16.96
CA PRO A 310 0.54 10.25 -16.85
C PRO A 310 -0.11 8.87 -16.76
N GLU A 311 0.52 7.89 -17.42
CA GLU A 311 0.15 6.46 -17.32
C GLU A 311 1.10 5.68 -16.41
N GLU A 312 2.25 6.29 -16.03
CA GLU A 312 3.26 5.73 -15.14
C GLU A 312 3.74 6.79 -14.14
N PRO A 313 4.37 6.39 -13.02
CA PRO A 313 4.92 7.33 -12.05
C PRO A 313 5.96 8.27 -12.68
N LEU A 314 5.83 9.56 -12.37
CA LEU A 314 6.71 10.62 -12.87
C LEU A 314 7.53 11.23 -11.74
N VAL A 315 8.69 11.78 -12.12
CA VAL A 315 9.49 12.70 -11.32
C VAL A 315 9.84 13.93 -12.16
N PHE A 316 10.14 15.04 -11.53
CA PHE A 316 10.60 16.23 -12.26
C PHE A 316 12.12 16.38 -12.08
N VAL A 317 12.80 16.63 -13.20
CA VAL A 317 14.25 16.83 -13.23
C VAL A 317 14.55 18.11 -13.98
N SER A 318 15.45 18.93 -13.43
CA SER A 318 15.87 20.18 -14.07
C SER A 318 16.76 19.91 -15.28
N LYS A 319 16.90 20.91 -16.16
CA LYS A 319 17.84 20.88 -17.30
C LYS A 319 19.29 20.64 -16.87
N ALA A 320 19.63 20.99 -15.65
CA ALA A 320 20.94 20.70 -15.03
C ALA A 320 21.06 19.29 -14.43
N GLY A 321 20.02 18.46 -14.56
CA GLY A 321 19.99 17.08 -14.02
C GLY A 321 19.66 16.97 -12.54
N LYS A 322 19.25 18.07 -11.87
CA LYS A 322 18.84 18.05 -10.47
C LYS A 322 17.39 17.64 -10.32
N PRO A 323 17.05 16.68 -9.45
CA PRO A 323 15.67 16.31 -9.18
C PRO A 323 14.93 17.42 -8.42
N TRP A 324 13.62 17.36 -8.47
CA TRP A 324 12.71 18.19 -7.68
C TRP A 324 12.05 17.35 -6.59
N SER A 325 11.94 17.93 -5.41
CA SER A 325 11.12 17.40 -4.32
C SER A 325 10.15 18.43 -3.80
N LEU A 326 9.01 18.00 -3.28
CA LEU A 326 7.99 18.85 -2.71
C LEU A 326 8.52 19.59 -1.48
N ARG A 327 9.21 18.89 -0.57
CA ARG A 327 9.69 19.42 0.69
C ARG A 327 11.21 19.35 0.82
N PRO A 328 11.81 20.31 1.53
CA PRO A 328 13.19 20.19 1.97
C PRO A 328 13.40 18.90 2.77
N GLY A 329 14.59 18.34 2.69
CA GLY A 329 14.92 17.08 3.38
C GLY A 329 14.58 15.83 2.57
N TYR A 330 14.16 16.00 1.30
CA TYR A 330 14.07 14.95 0.30
C TYR A 330 14.65 15.43 -1.02
N ASP A 331 15.15 14.52 -1.85
CA ASP A 331 15.70 14.85 -3.16
C ASP A 331 14.64 14.76 -4.26
N VAL A 332 13.83 13.72 -4.23
CA VAL A 332 12.90 13.37 -5.31
C VAL A 332 11.50 13.21 -4.71
N SER A 333 10.48 13.86 -5.31
CA SER A 333 9.08 13.50 -5.07
C SER A 333 8.48 12.81 -6.29
N VAL A 334 7.87 11.66 -6.04
CA VAL A 334 7.20 10.84 -7.06
C VAL A 334 5.75 11.28 -7.20
N TRP A 335 5.30 11.45 -8.45
CA TRP A 335 3.92 11.72 -8.82
C TRP A 335 3.31 10.45 -9.38
N PHE A 336 2.43 9.82 -8.65
CA PHE A 336 1.73 8.63 -9.13
C PHE A 336 0.57 9.01 -10.05
N PRO A 337 0.31 8.26 -11.13
CA PRO A 337 -0.86 8.49 -11.98
C PRO A 337 -2.17 8.24 -11.21
N PRO A 338 -3.30 8.79 -11.69
CA PRO A 338 -4.62 8.47 -11.14
C PRO A 338 -4.86 6.96 -11.15
N GLN A 339 -5.56 6.48 -10.12
CA GLN A 339 -5.82 5.05 -9.98
C GLN A 339 -6.89 4.59 -10.98
N VAL A 340 -6.62 3.49 -11.65
CA VAL A 340 -7.60 2.80 -12.50
C VAL A 340 -8.05 1.53 -11.79
N ILE A 341 -9.35 1.42 -11.56
CA ILE A 341 -9.96 0.26 -10.89
C ILE A 341 -10.59 -0.68 -11.94
N ARG A 342 -10.25 -1.94 -11.86
CA ARG A 342 -10.84 -3.01 -12.67
C ARG A 342 -11.32 -4.13 -11.77
N ARG A 343 -12.60 -4.51 -11.87
CA ARG A 343 -13.21 -5.57 -11.06
C ARG A 343 -12.89 -5.42 -9.56
N SER A 344 -13.10 -4.18 -9.05
CA SER A 344 -12.82 -3.77 -7.66
C SER A 344 -11.35 -3.87 -7.23
N ARG A 345 -10.41 -3.98 -8.20
CA ARG A 345 -8.97 -4.04 -7.92
C ARG A 345 -8.22 -2.94 -8.67
N PRO A 346 -7.27 -2.26 -8.04
CA PRO A 346 -6.45 -1.27 -8.71
C PRO A 346 -5.47 -1.93 -9.69
N THR A 347 -5.33 -1.33 -10.88
CA THR A 347 -4.50 -1.90 -11.96
C THR A 347 -3.01 -1.78 -11.73
N TRP A 348 -2.56 -0.91 -10.80
CA TRP A 348 -1.16 -0.83 -10.39
C TRP A 348 -0.63 -2.15 -9.78
N LEU A 349 -1.50 -3.05 -9.32
CA LEU A 349 -1.14 -4.42 -8.94
C LEU A 349 -0.44 -5.19 -10.06
N GLY A 350 -0.62 -4.76 -11.30
CA GLY A 350 0.04 -5.29 -12.48
C GLY A 350 1.55 -5.00 -12.58
N LEU A 351 2.10 -4.11 -11.74
CA LEU A 351 3.52 -3.74 -11.71
C LEU A 351 4.05 -3.39 -13.12
N GLY A 352 3.40 -2.45 -13.80
CA GLY A 352 3.79 -2.08 -15.17
C GLY A 352 3.65 -3.20 -16.21
N GLY A 353 2.80 -4.20 -15.96
CA GLY A 353 2.56 -5.33 -16.86
C GLY A 353 3.35 -6.60 -16.54
N GLU A 354 4.21 -6.59 -15.52
CA GLU A 354 4.93 -7.77 -15.05
C GLU A 354 4.01 -8.84 -14.43
N ARG A 355 2.84 -8.42 -13.94
CA ARG A 355 1.79 -9.28 -13.38
C ARG A 355 0.54 -9.17 -14.25
N LYS A 356 -0.10 -10.29 -14.51
CA LYS A 356 -1.30 -10.40 -15.35
C LYS A 356 -2.53 -10.61 -14.49
N PRO A 357 -3.69 -10.01 -14.84
CA PRO A 357 -4.94 -10.29 -14.16
C PRO A 357 -5.38 -11.72 -14.43
N TYR A 358 -5.74 -12.43 -13.36
CA TYR A 358 -6.31 -13.76 -13.37
C TYR A 358 -7.69 -13.71 -12.72
N TYR A 359 -8.73 -14.01 -13.47
CA TYR A 359 -10.11 -13.97 -13.03
C TYR A 359 -10.42 -15.03 -11.96
N VAL A 360 -11.10 -14.63 -10.89
CA VAL A 360 -11.62 -15.50 -9.84
C VAL A 360 -13.06 -15.10 -9.50
N ASP A 361 -13.88 -16.08 -9.16
CA ASP A 361 -15.28 -15.87 -8.79
C ASP A 361 -15.68 -16.66 -7.54
N GLY A 362 -16.82 -16.29 -6.96
CA GLY A 362 -17.36 -16.86 -5.73
C GLY A 362 -17.96 -18.26 -5.87
N GLY A 363 -18.02 -18.86 -7.06
CA GLY A 363 -18.59 -20.19 -7.26
C GLY A 363 -17.85 -21.27 -6.44
N ARG A 364 -16.55 -21.09 -6.21
CA ARG A 364 -15.71 -21.99 -5.42
C ARG A 364 -15.74 -21.72 -3.91
N CYS A 365 -16.42 -20.66 -3.48
CA CYS A 365 -16.62 -20.35 -2.07
C CYS A 365 -17.74 -21.20 -1.42
N ASN A 366 -18.47 -22.01 -2.19
CA ASN A 366 -19.54 -22.88 -1.69
C ASN A 366 -20.54 -22.16 -0.76
N ARG A 367 -20.86 -20.88 -1.07
CA ARG A 367 -21.70 -19.99 -0.26
C ARG A 367 -21.15 -19.62 1.13
N HIS A 368 -19.90 -19.92 1.44
CA HIS A 368 -19.23 -19.45 2.65
C HIS A 368 -18.58 -18.08 2.36
N PHE A 369 -19.31 -17.02 2.68
CA PHE A 369 -18.85 -15.64 2.51
C PHE A 369 -18.72 -14.92 3.86
N PRO A 370 -17.75 -14.00 4.02
CA PRO A 370 -16.69 -13.68 3.07
C PRO A 370 -15.73 -14.86 2.84
N CYS A 371 -15.16 -14.94 1.63
CA CYS A 371 -14.26 -16.01 1.22
C CYS A 371 -12.94 -15.40 0.75
N LEU A 372 -11.82 -15.90 1.28
CA LEU A 372 -10.48 -15.44 0.92
C LEU A 372 -9.91 -16.29 -0.20
N VAL A 373 -9.53 -15.65 -1.30
CA VAL A 373 -8.87 -16.31 -2.43
C VAL A 373 -7.39 -15.91 -2.45
N GLU A 374 -6.50 -16.89 -2.45
CA GLU A 374 -5.05 -16.68 -2.38
C GLU A 374 -4.33 -17.48 -3.44
N ALA A 375 -3.37 -16.86 -4.15
CA ALA A 375 -2.47 -17.55 -5.06
C ALA A 375 -1.05 -17.56 -4.48
N ARG A 376 -0.52 -18.75 -4.15
CA ARG A 376 0.86 -18.94 -3.70
C ARG A 376 1.70 -19.55 -4.80
N TYR A 377 2.95 -19.11 -4.94
CA TYR A 377 3.89 -19.72 -5.86
C TYR A 377 4.00 -21.24 -5.56
N ALA A 378 3.93 -22.06 -6.60
CA ALA A 378 3.90 -23.54 -6.43
C ALA A 378 5.20 -24.12 -5.88
N ASN A 379 6.30 -23.40 -6.01
CA ASN A 379 7.64 -23.77 -5.51
C ASN A 379 7.94 -23.24 -4.11
N GLU A 380 6.99 -22.49 -3.48
CA GLU A 380 7.12 -22.01 -2.11
C GLU A 380 6.31 -22.88 -1.13
N GLY A 381 6.68 -22.83 0.15
CA GLY A 381 5.99 -23.55 1.22
C GLY A 381 4.54 -23.09 1.42
N SER A 382 3.79 -23.85 2.17
CA SER A 382 2.41 -23.50 2.54
C SER A 382 2.33 -22.29 3.48
N ASP A 383 3.44 -21.97 4.16
CA ASP A 383 3.64 -20.83 5.07
C ASP A 383 4.00 -19.52 4.35
N ALA A 384 4.31 -19.59 3.03
CA ALA A 384 4.63 -18.42 2.22
C ALA A 384 3.47 -17.42 2.21
N ILE A 385 3.78 -16.14 2.26
CA ILE A 385 2.80 -15.10 1.94
C ILE A 385 2.36 -15.28 0.48
N PRO A 386 1.07 -15.25 0.13
CA PRO A 386 0.64 -15.40 -1.25
C PRO A 386 1.21 -14.31 -2.17
N ALA A 387 1.36 -14.62 -3.45
CA ALA A 387 1.73 -13.66 -4.48
C ALA A 387 0.66 -12.57 -4.62
N ASP A 388 -0.61 -12.95 -4.53
CA ASP A 388 -1.74 -12.04 -4.44
C ASP A 388 -2.90 -12.71 -3.72
N ARG A 389 -3.82 -11.89 -3.18
CA ARG A 389 -5.05 -12.34 -2.55
C ARG A 389 -6.18 -11.33 -2.71
N VAL A 390 -7.40 -11.81 -2.58
CA VAL A 390 -8.61 -10.99 -2.59
C VAL A 390 -9.70 -11.64 -1.75
N VAL A 391 -10.50 -10.81 -1.10
CA VAL A 391 -11.73 -11.25 -0.44
C VAL A 391 -12.89 -11.16 -1.43
N LEU A 392 -13.64 -12.24 -1.55
CA LEU A 392 -14.90 -12.27 -2.27
C LEU A 392 -16.05 -12.22 -1.24
N ASP A 393 -16.82 -11.16 -1.27
CA ASP A 393 -18.05 -11.01 -0.47
C ASP A 393 -19.14 -10.37 -1.35
N PRO A 394 -20.34 -10.96 -1.45
CA PRO A 394 -21.45 -10.36 -2.17
C PRO A 394 -21.97 -9.08 -1.51
N VAL A 395 -21.53 -8.80 -0.28
CA VAL A 395 -21.91 -7.62 0.50
C VAL A 395 -20.64 -6.81 0.77
N PRO A 396 -20.68 -5.47 0.65
CA PRO A 396 -19.54 -4.63 0.98
C PRO A 396 -19.00 -4.95 2.38
N LEU A 397 -17.68 -5.08 2.51
CA LEU A 397 -17.03 -5.46 3.78
C LEU A 397 -17.33 -4.45 4.90
N ASN A 398 -17.61 -3.19 4.54
CA ASN A 398 -17.97 -2.13 5.48
C ASN A 398 -19.48 -2.08 5.83
N ALA A 399 -20.33 -2.88 5.17
CA ALA A 399 -21.76 -2.92 5.48
C ALA A 399 -22.00 -3.53 6.87
N VAL A 400 -22.99 -2.98 7.58
CA VAL A 400 -23.44 -3.56 8.84
C VAL A 400 -24.08 -4.93 8.55
N PRO A 401 -23.85 -5.97 9.38
CA PRO A 401 -24.38 -7.31 9.14
C PRO A 401 -25.91 -7.39 8.91
N SER A 402 -26.67 -6.45 9.48
CA SER A 402 -28.12 -6.32 9.27
C SER A 402 -28.51 -5.92 7.84
N ASP A 403 -27.59 -5.30 7.09
CA ASP A 403 -27.83 -4.82 5.73
C ASP A 403 -27.50 -5.89 4.68
N ARG A 404 -27.07 -7.07 5.12
CA ARG A 404 -26.76 -8.19 4.23
C ARG A 404 -28.02 -8.67 3.53
N VAL A 405 -28.13 -8.33 2.26
CA VAL A 405 -29.09 -8.91 1.32
C VAL A 405 -28.88 -10.42 1.28
N LYS A 406 -29.94 -11.20 1.08
CA LYS A 406 -29.80 -12.67 0.91
C LYS A 406 -28.77 -12.95 -0.17
N ALA A 407 -27.61 -13.43 0.25
CA ALA A 407 -26.42 -13.65 -0.57
C ALA A 407 -26.60 -14.74 -1.64
N SER A 408 -27.82 -15.32 -1.78
CA SER A 408 -28.09 -16.48 -2.64
C SER A 408 -27.91 -16.22 -4.13
N ASP A 409 -27.96 -14.97 -4.59
CA ASP A 409 -28.04 -14.63 -6.00
C ASP A 409 -26.87 -13.77 -6.53
N LEU A 410 -25.95 -13.39 -5.66
CA LEU A 410 -24.80 -12.58 -6.04
C LEU A 410 -23.54 -13.48 -6.19
N HIS A 411 -22.94 -13.46 -7.36
CA HIS A 411 -21.68 -14.12 -7.63
C HIS A 411 -20.54 -13.08 -7.60
N PRO A 412 -19.93 -12.81 -6.43
CA PRO A 412 -18.80 -11.89 -6.36
C PRO A 412 -17.65 -12.43 -7.21
N PHE A 413 -16.97 -11.51 -7.90
CA PHE A 413 -15.83 -11.84 -8.74
C PHE A 413 -14.76 -10.74 -8.65
N SER A 414 -13.52 -11.10 -8.98
CA SER A 414 -12.39 -10.18 -8.96
C SER A 414 -11.25 -10.67 -9.84
N ASP A 415 -10.15 -9.95 -9.84
CA ASP A 415 -8.88 -10.35 -10.47
C ASP A 415 -7.79 -10.53 -9.40
N LEU A 416 -7.01 -11.60 -9.49
CA LEU A 416 -5.69 -11.69 -8.89
C LEU A 416 -4.65 -11.24 -9.92
N TYR A 417 -3.60 -10.54 -9.49
CA TYR A 417 -2.51 -10.13 -10.36
C TYR A 417 -1.29 -11.00 -10.11
N LEU A 418 -0.87 -11.76 -11.11
CA LEU A 418 0.14 -12.81 -10.98
C LEU A 418 1.21 -12.70 -12.07
N ARG A 419 2.49 -12.88 -11.69
CA ARG A 419 3.57 -13.04 -12.66
C ARG A 419 3.40 -14.32 -13.49
N PRO A 420 4.00 -14.43 -14.67
CA PRO A 420 4.13 -15.73 -15.33
C PRO A 420 4.75 -16.76 -14.37
N GLY A 421 4.12 -17.95 -14.28
CA GLY A 421 4.56 -18.98 -13.34
C GLY A 421 3.46 -19.96 -12.95
N LYS A 422 3.79 -20.86 -12.04
CA LYS A 422 2.86 -21.87 -11.49
C LYS A 422 2.46 -21.49 -10.06
N TYR A 423 1.19 -21.68 -9.75
CA TYR A 423 0.61 -21.30 -8.46
C TYR A 423 -0.31 -22.38 -7.91
N ARG A 424 -0.42 -22.42 -6.58
CA ARG A 424 -1.51 -23.08 -5.87
C ARG A 424 -2.54 -22.01 -5.51
N LEU A 425 -3.71 -22.08 -6.14
CA LEU A 425 -4.86 -21.23 -5.87
C LEU A 425 -5.70 -21.91 -4.79
N THR A 426 -6.06 -21.17 -3.74
CA THR A 426 -6.81 -21.68 -2.59
C THR A 426 -7.95 -20.72 -2.26
N TYR A 427 -9.12 -21.25 -2.00
CA TYR A 427 -10.29 -20.56 -1.47
C TYR A 427 -10.52 -21.03 -0.03
N SER A 428 -10.69 -20.12 0.90
CA SER A 428 -10.93 -20.45 2.31
C SER A 428 -12.04 -19.58 2.91
N ASP A 429 -12.74 -20.14 3.88
CA ASP A 429 -13.74 -19.42 4.66
C ASP A 429 -13.10 -18.52 5.74
N ALA A 430 -13.95 -17.86 6.53
CA ALA A 430 -13.50 -16.97 7.58
C ALA A 430 -12.68 -17.68 8.67
N ASP A 431 -12.92 -18.96 8.92
CA ASP A 431 -12.17 -19.74 9.92
C ASP A 431 -10.84 -20.29 9.36
N GLY A 432 -10.60 -20.10 8.05
CA GLY A 432 -9.41 -20.59 7.37
C GLY A 432 -9.54 -22.01 6.85
N THR A 433 -10.75 -22.59 6.86
CA THR A 433 -11.02 -23.89 6.28
C THR A 433 -10.92 -23.80 4.74
N THR A 434 -10.13 -24.66 4.14
CA THR A 434 -10.01 -24.73 2.67
C THR A 434 -11.31 -25.24 2.07
N LEU A 435 -11.95 -24.43 1.24
CA LEU A 435 -13.17 -24.76 0.50
C LEU A 435 -12.84 -25.38 -0.86
N PHE A 436 -11.77 -24.89 -1.49
CA PHE A 436 -11.31 -25.35 -2.80
C PHE A 436 -9.83 -25.05 -2.98
N SER A 437 -9.12 -25.93 -3.70
CA SER A 437 -7.72 -25.70 -4.08
C SER A 437 -7.44 -26.30 -5.46
N GLN A 438 -6.65 -25.58 -6.28
CA GLN A 438 -6.18 -26.05 -7.58
C GLN A 438 -4.81 -25.46 -7.91
N ASN A 439 -4.08 -26.19 -8.80
CA ASN A 439 -2.89 -25.63 -9.41
C ASN A 439 -3.25 -24.88 -10.69
N ILE A 440 -2.67 -23.70 -10.87
CA ILE A 440 -2.83 -22.89 -12.07
C ILE A 440 -1.48 -22.50 -12.65
N ALA A 441 -1.45 -22.13 -13.93
CA ALA A 441 -0.26 -21.59 -14.58
C ALA A 441 -0.63 -20.31 -15.33
N ILE A 442 0.19 -19.28 -15.13
CA ILE A 442 0.12 -18.02 -15.87
C ILE A 442 1.19 -18.07 -16.95
N LYS A 443 0.77 -17.97 -18.22
CA LYS A 443 1.68 -18.00 -19.37
C LYS A 443 2.33 -16.64 -19.61
N ASP A 444 3.55 -16.64 -20.11
CA ASP A 444 4.18 -15.43 -20.65
C ASP A 444 3.58 -15.12 -22.04
N GLN A 445 3.48 -13.84 -22.41
CA GLN A 445 2.86 -13.44 -23.70
C GLN A 445 3.64 -13.89 -24.95
N GLY A 446 4.80 -14.55 -24.78
CA GLY A 446 5.54 -15.18 -25.88
C GLY A 446 4.91 -16.45 -26.46
N ASP A 447 4.01 -17.12 -25.73
CA ASP A 447 3.33 -18.35 -26.13
C ASP A 447 1.85 -18.08 -26.52
N ALA A 448 1.63 -17.22 -27.50
CA ALA A 448 0.31 -16.99 -28.08
C ALA A 448 -0.06 -18.12 -29.06
N SER A 449 -0.31 -19.32 -28.56
CA SER A 449 -1.21 -20.28 -29.22
C SER A 449 -2.58 -20.15 -28.56
N LEU A 450 -3.54 -19.71 -29.37
CA LEU A 450 -4.97 -19.63 -29.08
C LEU A 450 -5.50 -20.98 -28.54
N GLU A 451 -5.58 -21.12 -27.23
CA GLU A 451 -6.49 -22.08 -26.62
C GLU A 451 -7.62 -21.31 -25.94
N ALA A 452 -8.77 -21.32 -26.60
CA ALA A 452 -10.04 -20.84 -26.08
C ALA A 452 -10.32 -21.53 -24.73
N GLN A 453 -10.64 -20.72 -23.71
CA GLN A 453 -11.25 -21.25 -22.49
C GLN A 453 -12.53 -22.02 -22.87
N PRO A 454 -12.85 -23.14 -22.23
CA PRO A 454 -14.06 -23.88 -22.55
C PRO A 454 -15.27 -23.00 -22.27
N GLY A 455 -15.92 -22.58 -23.37
CA GLY A 455 -17.18 -21.88 -23.34
C GLY A 455 -18.24 -22.78 -22.72
N HIS A 456 -19.07 -22.19 -21.85
CA HIS A 456 -20.34 -22.81 -21.48
C HIS A 456 -21.13 -23.12 -22.77
N ALA A 457 -21.47 -24.36 -22.93
CA ALA A 457 -22.47 -24.78 -23.90
C ALA A 457 -23.80 -24.12 -23.49
N GLY A 458 -24.19 -23.10 -24.22
CA GLY A 458 -25.48 -22.46 -24.13
C GLY A 458 -26.38 -23.04 -25.23
N ASP A 459 -27.50 -23.53 -24.83
CA ASP A 459 -28.57 -24.09 -25.64
C ASP A 459 -29.11 -23.07 -26.66
N SER A 460 -29.23 -23.51 -27.88
CA SER A 460 -29.80 -22.79 -29.01
C SER A 460 -31.33 -22.78 -28.89
N SER A 461 -32.00 -21.63 -28.94
CA SER A 461 -33.22 -21.50 -29.73
C SER A 461 -33.70 -20.05 -29.92
N THR A 462 -33.94 -19.76 -31.18
CA THR A 462 -34.90 -18.83 -31.81
C THR A 462 -34.67 -17.32 -31.77
N ALA A 463 -34.28 -16.88 -32.97
CA ALA A 463 -34.41 -15.52 -33.46
C ALA A 463 -35.88 -15.08 -33.56
N ILE A 464 -36.21 -13.85 -33.14
CA ILE A 464 -37.32 -13.07 -33.69
C ILE A 464 -36.86 -11.62 -33.88
N ALA A 465 -37.20 -11.11 -35.06
CA ALA A 465 -36.78 -9.87 -35.66
C ALA A 465 -37.26 -8.58 -34.96
N GLU A 466 -36.50 -7.52 -35.18
CA GLU A 466 -36.95 -6.13 -34.99
C GLU A 466 -38.16 -5.76 -35.89
N PRO A 467 -38.85 -4.64 -35.55
CA PRO A 467 -38.61 -3.45 -36.34
C PRO A 467 -38.58 -2.11 -35.58
N CYS A 468 -37.89 -1.20 -36.27
CA CYS A 468 -37.75 0.24 -36.01
C CYS A 468 -39.00 1.09 -35.90
N ALA A 469 -38.77 2.28 -35.35
CA ALA A 469 -39.44 3.60 -35.49
C ALA A 469 -40.34 3.97 -34.30
N SER A 470 -40.32 5.18 -33.75
CA SER A 470 -40.11 6.54 -34.23
C SER A 470 -40.28 7.53 -33.07
N ALA A 471 -39.54 8.60 -33.14
CA ALA A 471 -39.68 9.96 -32.63
C ALA A 471 -40.88 10.37 -31.76
N GLY A 472 -40.61 11.20 -30.73
CA GLY A 472 -41.63 12.01 -30.06
C GLY A 472 -41.17 12.78 -28.83
N SER A 473 -40.69 14.03 -29.06
CA SER A 473 -40.87 15.27 -28.29
C SER A 473 -40.80 15.31 -26.75
N ARG A 474 -39.92 16.21 -26.27
CA ARG A 474 -39.95 16.91 -24.97
C ARG A 474 -41.26 17.70 -24.75
N PRO A 475 -41.59 18.03 -23.50
CA PRO A 475 -41.21 19.38 -23.06
C PRO A 475 -40.69 19.51 -21.59
N ALA A 476 -40.21 20.70 -21.37
CA ALA A 476 -39.50 21.27 -20.25
C ALA A 476 -40.40 21.65 -19.05
N SER A 477 -39.70 22.06 -17.98
CA SER A 477 -40.08 22.87 -16.80
C SER A 477 -40.27 22.05 -15.53
N GLN A 478 -39.61 22.41 -14.43
CA GLN A 478 -39.53 23.58 -13.56
C GLN A 478 -38.38 23.36 -12.58
N GLN A 479 -37.45 24.17 -12.48
CA GLN A 479 -37.09 25.31 -11.60
C GLN A 479 -37.69 25.29 -10.18
N ALA A 480 -36.73 25.51 -9.25
CA ALA A 480 -36.79 26.23 -7.99
C ALA A 480 -37.17 25.48 -6.72
N ALA A 481 -36.18 25.37 -5.82
CA ALA A 481 -36.27 26.00 -4.50
C ALA A 481 -34.90 26.06 -3.84
N GLN A 482 -34.28 27.24 -3.85
CA GLN A 482 -33.33 27.72 -2.85
C GLN A 482 -34.09 28.08 -1.56
N ALA A 483 -33.53 27.70 -0.39
CA ALA A 483 -33.62 28.46 0.85
C ALA A 483 -32.55 27.89 1.79
N SER A 484 -31.42 28.55 1.95
CA SER A 484 -30.99 29.43 3.04
C SER A 484 -31.35 28.93 4.45
N CYS A 485 -30.32 28.62 5.23
CA CYS A 485 -30.25 28.94 6.65
C CYS A 485 -28.81 29.30 7.01
N ASN A 486 -28.59 30.60 7.06
CA ASN A 486 -27.62 31.26 7.92
C ASN A 486 -28.20 31.26 9.34
N ARG A 487 -27.46 30.70 10.28
CA ARG A 487 -27.10 31.32 11.57
C ARG A 487 -26.12 30.44 12.30
#